data_f6cea19795f35e47ac18bcd9e24654c2
#
_entry.id   f6cea19795f35e47ac18bcd9e24654c2
#
_cell.length_a   1.000
_cell.length_b   1.000
_cell.length_c   1.000
_cell.angle_alpha   90.00
_cell.angle_beta   90.00
_cell.angle_gamma   90.00
#
_symmetry.space_group_name_H-M   'P 1'
#
loop_
_entity.id
_entity.type
_entity.pdbx_description
1 polymer ?
#
loop_
_entity_poly.entity_id
_entity_poly.type
_entity_poly.pdbx_seq_one_letter_code
_entity_poly.pdbx_strand_id
1 'polypeptide(L)'
;NRIWVHNVAEVMGTPLTDPATVAPVMEFATEMGMVPVEIKKEKAGYLMNSLLMPLLGAASNLLVAGIAEPADIVKVWRISMGAPRGPFELFDMIGLMTPYNIGINGPNPEFARYLKEHYIDKGKLGMSTGEGFYKYPKP
;
A
#
# COMPACT_ATOMS: atom_id res chain seq x y z
N ASN A 1 -8.58 -4.09 -3.28
CA ASN A 1 -7.54 -4.65 -4.17
C ASN A 1 -8.04 -4.85 -5.58
N ARG A 2 -8.69 -4.25 -6.33
CA ARG A 2 -9.00 -4.32 -7.80
C ARG A 2 -8.40 -5.55 -8.50
N ILE A 3 -8.69 -6.73 -8.02
CA ILE A 3 -8.14 -8.01 -8.55
C ILE A 3 -8.43 -8.21 -10.04
N TRP A 4 -9.47 -7.57 -10.57
CA TRP A 4 -9.78 -7.54 -12.00
C TRP A 4 -8.81 -6.67 -12.84
N VAL A 5 -7.94 -5.88 -12.20
CA VAL A 5 -6.91 -5.04 -12.86
C VAL A 5 -5.50 -5.50 -12.45
N HIS A 6 -5.34 -5.89 -11.18
CA HIS A 6 -4.08 -6.35 -10.59
C HIS A 6 -4.28 -7.76 -10.07
N ASN A 7 -4.29 -8.72 -10.99
CA ASN A 7 -4.71 -10.09 -10.80
C ASN A 7 -3.63 -11.02 -10.21
N VAL A 8 -2.73 -10.52 -9.38
CA VAL A 8 -1.75 -11.34 -8.66
C VAL A 8 -2.42 -12.04 -7.46
N ALA A 9 -2.17 -13.34 -7.33
CA ALA A 9 -2.55 -14.15 -6.17
C ALA A 9 -1.28 -14.62 -5.43
N GLU A 10 -1.03 -14.08 -4.26
CA GLU A 10 0.06 -14.53 -3.39
C GLU A 10 -0.41 -15.74 -2.58
N VAL A 11 0.09 -16.93 -2.91
CA VAL A 11 -0.26 -18.20 -2.26
C VAL A 11 0.80 -18.57 -1.24
N MET A 12 0.39 -18.76 0.01
CA MET A 12 1.30 -19.01 1.13
C MET A 12 0.74 -20.09 2.04
N GLY A 13 1.54 -21.11 2.27
CA GLY A 13 1.27 -22.10 3.32
C GLY A 13 1.79 -21.63 4.68
N THR A 14 1.28 -22.26 5.74
CA THR A 14 1.81 -22.17 7.11
C THR A 14 2.54 -23.47 7.45
N PRO A 15 3.25 -23.57 8.58
CA PRO A 15 3.84 -24.84 9.03
C PRO A 15 2.84 -25.99 9.23
N LEU A 16 1.54 -25.67 9.33
CA LEU A 16 0.46 -26.65 9.47
C LEU A 16 -0.22 -27.00 8.14
N THR A 17 0.14 -26.31 7.06
CA THR A 17 -0.43 -26.56 5.73
C THR A 17 0.20 -27.82 5.12
N ASP A 18 -0.63 -28.76 4.67
CA ASP A 18 -0.12 -29.87 3.87
C ASP A 18 0.52 -29.32 2.57
N PRO A 19 1.81 -29.61 2.33
CA PRO A 19 2.49 -29.14 1.12
C PRO A 19 1.77 -29.51 -0.18
N ALA A 20 1.05 -30.63 -0.21
CA ALA A 20 0.28 -31.07 -1.37
C ALA A 20 -0.89 -30.12 -1.73
N THR A 21 -1.30 -29.25 -0.82
CA THR A 21 -2.39 -28.29 -1.06
C THR A 21 -1.96 -27.07 -1.88
N VAL A 22 -0.68 -26.73 -1.86
CA VAL A 22 -0.18 -25.50 -2.49
C VAL A 22 -0.35 -25.54 -4.02
N ALA A 23 0.06 -26.65 -4.65
CA ALA A 23 -0.01 -26.78 -6.11
C ALA A 23 -1.45 -26.70 -6.65
N PRO A 24 -2.46 -27.40 -6.09
CA PRO A 24 -3.87 -27.24 -6.49
C PRO A 24 -4.40 -25.82 -6.31
N VAL A 25 -3.99 -25.09 -5.26
CA VAL A 25 -4.42 -23.70 -5.06
C VAL A 25 -3.79 -22.77 -6.10
N MET A 26 -2.54 -23.00 -6.47
CA MET A 26 -1.87 -22.27 -7.57
C MET A 26 -2.57 -22.50 -8.91
N GLU A 27 -2.93 -23.76 -9.20
CA GLU A 27 -3.66 -24.13 -10.41
C GLU A 27 -5.04 -23.46 -10.44
N PHE A 28 -5.80 -23.58 -9.37
CA PHE A 28 -7.11 -22.91 -9.24
C PHE A 28 -7.02 -21.40 -9.44
N ALA A 29 -6.00 -20.73 -8.87
CA ALA A 29 -5.79 -19.31 -9.09
C ALA A 29 -5.53 -18.99 -10.57
N THR A 30 -4.79 -19.85 -11.27
CA THR A 30 -4.54 -19.72 -12.71
C THR A 30 -5.83 -19.89 -13.53
N GLU A 31 -6.64 -20.88 -13.21
CA GLU A 31 -7.94 -21.11 -13.87
C GLU A 31 -8.90 -19.93 -13.70
N MET A 32 -8.81 -19.24 -12.57
CA MET A 32 -9.55 -17.99 -12.31
C MET A 32 -9.00 -16.76 -13.06
N GLY A 33 -7.96 -16.92 -13.90
CA GLY A 33 -7.32 -15.82 -14.62
C GLY A 33 -6.39 -14.97 -13.77
N MET A 34 -5.96 -15.46 -12.61
CA MET A 34 -4.97 -14.78 -11.76
C MET A 34 -3.55 -15.21 -12.12
N VAL A 35 -2.58 -14.41 -11.70
CA VAL A 35 -1.15 -14.74 -11.77
C VAL A 35 -0.70 -15.19 -10.38
N PRO A 36 -0.63 -16.50 -10.11
CA PRO A 36 -0.24 -16.99 -8.80
C PRO A 36 1.26 -16.85 -8.57
N VAL A 37 1.62 -16.47 -7.35
CA VAL A 37 3.00 -16.40 -6.86
C VAL A 37 3.10 -17.17 -5.56
N GLU A 38 3.93 -18.22 -5.53
CA GLU A 38 4.17 -19.00 -4.33
C GLU A 38 5.10 -18.25 -3.36
N ILE A 39 4.68 -18.15 -2.11
CA ILE A 39 5.51 -17.68 -1.00
C ILE A 39 6.02 -18.88 -0.22
N LYS A 40 7.32 -19.17 -0.29
CA LYS A 40 7.94 -20.39 0.23
C LYS A 40 8.04 -20.50 1.74
N LYS A 41 7.84 -19.41 2.46
CA LYS A 41 7.82 -19.37 3.94
C LYS A 41 6.75 -18.41 4.40
N GLU A 42 6.12 -18.76 5.51
CA GLU A 42 5.14 -17.88 6.14
C GLU A 42 5.73 -16.47 6.38
N LYS A 43 5.04 -15.46 5.88
CA LYS A 43 5.42 -14.06 5.97
C LYS A 43 4.20 -13.19 6.20
N ALA A 44 4.11 -12.59 7.38
CA ALA A 44 3.08 -11.59 7.65
C ALA A 44 3.19 -10.43 6.66
N GLY A 45 2.05 -10.07 6.03
CA GLY A 45 1.98 -9.01 5.04
C GLY A 45 2.35 -9.44 3.61
N TYR A 46 2.65 -10.73 3.39
CA TYR A 46 2.97 -11.25 2.07
C TYR A 46 4.14 -10.49 1.41
N LEU A 47 4.36 -10.65 0.10
CA LEU A 47 5.45 -9.94 -0.60
C LEU A 47 5.08 -8.48 -0.83
N MET A 48 3.86 -8.23 -1.33
CA MET A 48 3.44 -6.88 -1.72
C MET A 48 3.51 -5.91 -0.54
N ASN A 49 2.89 -6.22 0.58
CA ASN A 49 2.93 -5.34 1.75
C ASN A 49 4.32 -5.27 2.39
N SER A 50 5.13 -6.35 2.27
CA SER A 50 6.52 -6.33 2.76
C SER A 50 7.42 -5.36 1.99
N LEU A 51 7.09 -5.05 0.73
CA LEU A 51 7.77 -4.03 -0.08
C LEU A 51 7.13 -2.65 0.08
N LEU A 52 5.80 -2.60 0.06
CA LEU A 52 5.06 -1.35 0.07
C LEU A 52 5.18 -0.60 1.40
N MET A 53 5.03 -1.31 2.53
CA MET A 53 5.01 -0.66 3.84
C MET A 53 6.32 0.05 4.20
N PRO A 54 7.53 -0.52 3.95
CA PRO A 54 8.78 0.21 4.13
C PRO A 54 8.91 1.44 3.23
N LEU A 55 8.49 1.36 1.96
CA LEU A 55 8.48 2.50 1.04
C LEU A 55 7.61 3.64 1.57
N LEU A 56 6.38 3.33 1.96
CA LEU A 56 5.45 4.31 2.51
C LEU A 56 5.95 4.87 3.85
N GLY A 57 6.54 4.03 4.70
CA GLY A 57 7.16 4.44 5.95
C GLY A 57 8.33 5.41 5.74
N ALA A 58 9.21 5.11 4.79
CA ALA A 58 10.31 6.02 4.45
C ALA A 58 9.81 7.37 3.94
N ALA A 59 8.81 7.37 3.04
CA ALA A 59 8.23 8.60 2.52
C ALA A 59 7.55 9.45 3.61
N SER A 60 6.77 8.80 4.51
CA SER A 60 6.13 9.50 5.62
C SER A 60 7.13 10.10 6.61
N ASN A 61 8.25 9.39 6.87
CA ASN A 61 9.31 9.92 7.74
C ASN A 61 9.99 11.14 7.13
N LEU A 62 10.24 11.17 5.82
CA LEU A 62 10.79 12.36 5.14
C LEU A 62 9.84 13.55 5.26
N LEU A 63 8.54 13.33 5.16
CA LEU A 63 7.55 14.39 5.30
C LEU A 63 7.49 14.94 6.73
N VAL A 64 7.33 14.09 7.74
CA VAL A 64 7.19 14.54 9.13
C VAL A 64 8.47 15.14 9.68
N ALA A 65 9.63 14.73 9.17
CA ALA A 65 10.93 15.36 9.46
C ALA A 65 11.14 16.70 8.73
N GLY A 66 10.19 17.13 7.89
CA GLY A 66 10.29 18.39 7.15
C GLY A 66 11.42 18.40 6.10
N ILE A 67 11.86 17.23 5.63
CA ILE A 67 12.95 17.11 4.66
C ILE A 67 12.49 17.54 3.26
N ALA A 68 11.26 17.17 2.87
CA ALA A 68 10.69 17.56 1.58
C ALA A 68 9.16 17.47 1.61
N GLU A 69 8.52 18.21 0.72
CA GLU A 69 7.07 18.17 0.53
C GLU A 69 6.62 16.91 -0.22
N PRO A 70 5.36 16.45 -0.05
CA PRO A 70 4.84 15.27 -0.73
C PRO A 70 5.05 15.29 -2.24
N ALA A 71 4.87 16.43 -2.88
CA ALA A 71 5.03 16.59 -4.33
C ALA A 71 6.46 16.34 -4.80
N ASP A 72 7.47 16.79 -4.04
CA ASP A 72 8.87 16.61 -4.39
C ASP A 72 9.32 15.16 -4.16
N ILE A 73 8.89 14.54 -3.09
CA ILE A 73 9.16 13.11 -2.82
C ILE A 73 8.56 12.24 -3.95
N VAL A 74 7.32 12.50 -4.35
CA VAL A 74 6.67 11.80 -5.46
C VAL A 74 7.41 12.06 -6.78
N LYS A 75 7.80 13.30 -7.06
CA LYS A 75 8.52 13.69 -8.27
C LYS A 75 9.84 12.96 -8.39
N VAL A 76 10.66 12.97 -7.32
CA VAL A 76 11.94 12.25 -7.30
C VAL A 76 11.74 10.77 -7.54
N TRP A 77 10.80 10.14 -6.83
CA TRP A 77 10.50 8.72 -6.99
C TRP A 77 10.10 8.37 -8.42
N ARG A 78 9.12 9.11 -8.97
CA ARG A 78 8.58 8.82 -10.30
C ARG A 78 9.62 8.97 -11.40
N ILE A 79 10.43 10.02 -11.34
CA ILE A 79 11.45 10.29 -12.37
C ILE A 79 12.59 9.27 -12.26
N SER A 80 13.11 9.04 -11.05
CA SER A 80 14.27 8.15 -10.85
C SER A 80 13.96 6.68 -11.11
N MET A 81 12.74 6.25 -10.81
CA MET A 81 12.33 4.84 -10.94
C MET A 81 11.47 4.55 -12.18
N GLY A 82 11.10 5.56 -12.94
CA GLY A 82 10.13 5.39 -14.03
C GLY A 82 8.75 4.93 -13.54
N ALA A 83 8.44 5.15 -12.26
CA ALA A 83 7.24 4.62 -11.65
C ALA A 83 6.00 5.43 -12.04
N PRO A 84 4.84 4.78 -12.31
CA PRO A 84 3.62 5.48 -12.68
C PRO A 84 3.03 6.29 -11.53
N ARG A 85 3.36 5.94 -10.28
CA ARG A 85 2.89 6.58 -9.04
C ARG A 85 4.00 6.66 -7.99
N GLY A 86 3.92 7.71 -7.17
CA GLY A 86 4.78 7.86 -6.01
C GLY A 86 4.08 7.55 -4.70
N PRO A 87 4.82 7.57 -3.57
CA PRO A 87 4.32 7.13 -2.27
C PRO A 87 3.02 7.81 -1.82
N PHE A 88 2.91 9.12 -1.96
CA PHE A 88 1.72 9.86 -1.50
C PHE A 88 0.51 9.67 -2.41
N GLU A 89 0.72 9.38 -3.70
CA GLU A 89 -0.36 8.93 -4.60
C GLU A 89 -0.84 7.52 -4.23
N LEU A 90 0.05 6.66 -3.73
CA LEU A 90 -0.30 5.33 -3.19
C LEU A 90 -1.08 5.44 -1.87
N PHE A 91 -0.72 6.35 -0.97
CA PHE A 91 -1.51 6.64 0.23
C PHE A 91 -2.95 7.06 -0.12
N ASP A 92 -3.13 7.94 -1.09
CA ASP A 92 -4.45 8.37 -1.53
C ASP A 92 -5.27 7.23 -2.16
N MET A 93 -4.61 6.31 -2.88
CA MET A 93 -5.24 5.13 -3.47
C MET A 93 -5.68 4.12 -2.40
N ILE A 94 -4.87 3.93 -1.34
CA ILE A 94 -5.18 3.04 -0.20
C ILE A 94 -6.30 3.64 0.65
N GLY A 95 -6.34 4.97 0.75
CA GLY A 95 -7.20 5.74 1.64
C GLY A 95 -6.51 6.06 2.97
N LEU A 96 -6.54 7.35 3.35
CA LEU A 96 -5.74 7.90 4.44
C LEU A 96 -6.15 7.39 5.84
N MET A 97 -7.36 6.85 5.98
CA MET A 97 -7.78 6.20 7.23
C MET A 97 -6.95 4.95 7.56
N THR A 98 -6.50 4.21 6.53
CA THR A 98 -5.69 3.00 6.75
C THR A 98 -4.33 3.32 7.39
N PRO A 99 -3.47 4.18 6.81
CA PRO A 99 -2.21 4.56 7.44
C PRO A 99 -2.40 5.29 8.77
N TYR A 100 -3.48 6.07 8.95
CA TYR A 100 -3.82 6.68 10.23
C TYR A 100 -4.02 5.63 11.32
N ASN A 101 -4.89 4.64 11.07
CA ASN A 101 -5.21 3.59 12.04
C ASN A 101 -3.99 2.71 12.38
N ILE A 102 -3.11 2.47 11.40
CA ILE A 102 -1.86 1.74 11.62
C ILE A 102 -0.89 2.59 12.44
N GLY A 103 -0.77 3.87 12.13
CA GLY A 103 0.23 4.76 12.71
C GLY A 103 -0.08 5.20 14.14
N ILE A 104 -1.36 5.39 14.50
CA ILE A 104 -1.75 5.97 15.80
C ILE A 104 -1.29 5.12 17.01
N ASN A 105 -1.26 3.79 16.84
CA ASN A 105 -0.77 2.84 17.84
C ASN A 105 0.46 2.06 17.35
N GLY A 106 1.08 2.51 16.28
CA GLY A 106 2.14 1.81 15.57
C GLY A 106 3.46 2.60 15.51
N PRO A 107 4.29 2.29 14.53
CA PRO A 107 5.67 2.80 14.46
C PRO A 107 5.78 4.28 14.07
N ASN A 108 4.70 4.92 13.58
CA ASN A 108 4.76 6.32 13.11
C ASN A 108 3.56 7.15 13.59
N PRO A 109 3.45 7.44 14.91
CA PRO A 109 2.35 8.23 15.46
C PRO A 109 2.38 9.70 15.01
N GLU A 110 3.56 10.23 14.66
CA GLU A 110 3.68 11.60 14.15
C GLU A 110 3.02 11.75 12.78
N PHE A 111 3.22 10.79 11.89
CA PHE A 111 2.55 10.79 10.60
C PHE A 111 1.02 10.61 10.75
N ALA A 112 0.59 9.76 11.68
CA ALA A 112 -0.84 9.62 11.95
C ALA A 112 -1.46 10.95 12.43
N ARG A 113 -0.78 11.68 13.32
CA ARG A 113 -1.21 13.02 13.77
C ARG A 113 -1.25 13.99 12.59
N TYR A 114 -0.20 14.02 11.77
CA TYR A 114 -0.15 14.83 10.57
C TYR A 114 -1.34 14.55 9.63
N LEU A 115 -1.64 13.28 9.37
CA LEU A 115 -2.79 12.90 8.53
C LEU A 115 -4.12 13.38 9.12
N LYS A 116 -4.29 13.24 10.43
CA LYS A 116 -5.50 13.69 11.10
C LYS A 116 -5.74 15.19 10.92
N GLU A 117 -4.75 16.00 11.26
CA GLU A 117 -4.83 17.47 11.26
C GLU A 117 -4.97 18.07 9.85
N HIS A 118 -4.27 17.52 8.88
CA HIS A 118 -4.19 18.11 7.55
C HIS A 118 -5.22 17.56 6.57
N TYR A 119 -5.71 16.34 6.79
CA TYR A 119 -6.56 15.64 5.83
C TYR A 119 -7.85 15.06 6.44
N ILE A 120 -7.76 14.20 7.45
CA ILE A 120 -8.89 13.41 7.93
C ILE A 120 -9.97 14.29 8.53
N ASP A 121 -9.62 15.22 9.42
CA ASP A 121 -10.57 16.15 10.04
C ASP A 121 -11.24 17.09 9.03
N LYS A 122 -10.70 17.15 7.81
CA LYS A 122 -11.24 17.93 6.67
C LYS A 122 -12.00 17.07 5.65
N GLY A 123 -12.20 15.78 5.94
CA GLY A 123 -12.88 14.85 5.04
C GLY A 123 -12.10 14.45 3.77
N LYS A 124 -10.79 14.75 3.73
CA LYS A 124 -9.91 14.44 2.60
C LYS A 124 -9.29 13.05 2.82
N LEU A 125 -10.00 12.01 2.42
CA LEU A 125 -9.61 10.63 2.74
C LEU A 125 -8.88 9.92 1.58
N GLY A 126 -8.54 10.63 0.52
CA GLY A 126 -7.87 10.11 -0.67
C GLY A 126 -8.81 10.02 -1.89
N MET A 127 -8.49 9.11 -2.82
CA MET A 127 -9.23 8.98 -4.09
C MET A 127 -10.73 8.76 -3.90
N SER A 128 -11.14 8.02 -2.89
CA SER A 128 -12.55 7.71 -2.63
C SER A 128 -13.41 8.93 -2.29
N THR A 129 -12.80 9.99 -1.79
CA THR A 129 -13.48 11.27 -1.48
C THR A 129 -13.16 12.36 -2.49
N GLY A 130 -12.37 12.05 -3.53
CA GLY A 130 -11.92 12.99 -4.56
C GLY A 130 -10.76 13.89 -4.14
N GLU A 131 -10.32 13.83 -2.89
CA GLU A 131 -9.17 14.60 -2.39
C GLU A 131 -8.45 13.88 -1.25
N GLY A 132 -7.14 13.91 -1.29
CA GLY A 132 -6.21 13.50 -0.25
C GLY A 132 -5.00 14.40 -0.31
N PHE A 133 -3.79 13.82 -0.45
CA PHE A 133 -2.59 14.58 -0.79
C PHE A 133 -2.73 15.31 -2.14
N TYR A 134 -3.50 14.71 -3.04
CA TYR A 134 -3.81 15.24 -4.37
C TYR A 134 -5.32 15.33 -4.59
N LYS A 135 -5.71 16.03 -5.67
CA LYS A 135 -7.10 16.10 -6.12
C LYS A 135 -7.33 15.06 -7.22
N TYR A 136 -8.48 14.40 -7.17
CA TYR A 136 -8.89 13.38 -8.11
C TYR A 136 -10.27 13.72 -8.70
N PRO A 137 -10.59 13.26 -9.91
CA PRO A 137 -11.97 13.29 -10.39
C PRO A 137 -12.87 12.58 -9.35
N LYS A 138 -14.01 13.16 -9.06
CA LYS A 138 -14.99 12.51 -8.19
C LYS A 138 -15.41 11.18 -8.82
N PRO A 139 -15.53 10.10 -8.03
CA PRO A 139 -15.97 8.80 -8.52
C PRO A 139 -17.39 8.85 -9.08
#